data_2ff92295ac15dfdacf051cf25c022da5
#
_entry.id   2ff92295ac15dfdacf051cf25c022da5
#
_cell.length_a   1.000
_cell.length_b   1.000
_cell.length_c   1.000
_cell.angle_alpha   90.00
_cell.angle_beta   90.00
_cell.angle_gamma   90.00
#
_symmetry.space_group_name_H-M   'P 1'
#
loop_
_entity.id
_entity.type
_entity.pdbx_description
1 polymer ?
#
loop_
_entity_poly.entity_id
_entity_poly.type
_entity_poly.pdbx_seq_one_letter_code
_entity_poly.pdbx_strand_id
1 'polypeptide(L)'
;MVWEGSACEGALYPIPAPERSGMICRSNFARVLRMSNDLFGGELLPPDAKSKPASRKASTQEPQPMLRPLAERMRPGTLDEVVGQTHLLGAGAPLRTAFEQHRPHSMILWGPPGGGKTTLARLMASAFDLPFISISAVLGGVKEIRDAVDAAKETMRLTGRPTLLFVDEVHRFSKSQQDAFLPHVESGLFVFVGATTENPSFEVNSALLSRSTVYQLQSLKPEESEVLLERALEREFPKLSVTEDARRVMIELSDGDARRLLNAVDVSCTMALERGMTEVDAGFLRKTLPATLRRFDKGGDNYYDQISAMHKSVRGSDPDAALYWMCRMLDGGCDPRYIARRVVRMAIEDISLADPRATQLAVEAAEIYERLGSPEGELAIAQAVVYLACAPKSNAVYNAYNAVRAFVKTARTRPVPMYLRNAPTKLMKELGYHEGYRYAHDEPGAFAAGEIYMPEGLEGMKWYKPVDRGLEIKIAEKLARLESLNEEARKAGRGRRRGQGR
;
A
#
# COMPACT_ATOMS: atom_id res chain seq x y z
N MET A 1 -57.77 23.80 1.22
CA MET A 1 -57.61 23.92 -0.23
C MET A 1 -57.26 22.55 -0.76
N VAL A 2 -58.20 21.96 -1.42
CA VAL A 2 -58.23 20.64 -2.03
C VAL A 2 -57.39 20.74 -3.30
N TRP A 3 -56.48 19.78 -3.54
CA TRP A 3 -55.99 19.49 -4.90
C TRP A 3 -56.21 18.03 -5.21
N GLU A 4 -57.08 17.87 -6.21
CA GLU A 4 -57.51 16.62 -6.78
C GLU A 4 -56.39 15.95 -7.59
N GLY A 5 -56.47 14.64 -7.65
CA GLY A 5 -55.58 13.79 -8.41
C GLY A 5 -55.74 13.85 -9.90
N SER A 6 -54.71 13.50 -10.60
CA SER A 6 -54.77 13.07 -11.99
C SER A 6 -53.87 11.84 -12.16
N ALA A 7 -54.50 10.73 -12.43
CA ALA A 7 -53.90 9.48 -12.84
C ALA A 7 -53.31 9.63 -14.25
N CYS A 8 -52.08 9.21 -14.49
CA CYS A 8 -51.59 8.89 -15.83
C CYS A 8 -51.30 7.39 -15.88
N GLU A 9 -52.13 6.75 -16.71
CA GLU A 9 -52.05 5.35 -17.08
C GLU A 9 -50.74 5.02 -17.79
N GLY A 10 -50.30 3.79 -17.57
CA GLY A 10 -49.09 3.24 -18.11
C GLY A 10 -49.08 2.94 -19.59
N ALA A 11 -47.91 2.96 -20.16
CA ALA A 11 -47.59 2.26 -21.41
C ALA A 11 -46.41 1.33 -21.14
N LEU A 12 -46.74 0.05 -20.96
CA LEU A 12 -45.77 -1.05 -21.00
C LEU A 12 -45.37 -1.27 -22.46
N TYR A 13 -44.12 -1.02 -22.81
CA TYR A 13 -43.55 -1.53 -24.06
C TYR A 13 -42.94 -2.91 -23.80
N PRO A 14 -43.27 -3.92 -24.65
CA PRO A 14 -42.71 -5.26 -24.50
C PRO A 14 -41.28 -5.33 -25.02
N ILE A 15 -40.42 -5.98 -24.25
CA ILE A 15 -39.06 -6.35 -24.63
C ILE A 15 -39.16 -7.59 -25.55
N PRO A 16 -38.61 -7.59 -26.78
CA PRO A 16 -38.55 -8.79 -27.59
C PRO A 16 -37.43 -9.74 -27.12
N ALA A 17 -37.76 -11.02 -27.07
CA ALA A 17 -36.85 -12.12 -26.79
C ALA A 17 -35.81 -12.29 -27.91
N PRO A 18 -34.58 -12.77 -27.63
CA PRO A 18 -33.58 -13.00 -28.66
C PRO A 18 -33.88 -14.29 -29.45
N GLU A 19 -34.07 -14.15 -30.76
CA GLU A 19 -34.12 -15.26 -31.72
C GLU A 19 -32.74 -15.95 -31.83
N ARG A 20 -32.79 -17.28 -31.82
CA ARG A 20 -31.68 -18.17 -32.20
C ARG A 20 -31.58 -18.27 -33.71
N SER A 21 -30.51 -17.80 -34.30
CA SER A 21 -30.00 -18.27 -35.60
C SER A 21 -28.52 -17.85 -35.65
N GLY A 22 -27.54 -18.73 -35.68
CA GLY A 22 -27.24 -19.55 -36.80
C GLY A 22 -25.98 -19.00 -37.47
N MET A 23 -24.84 -19.68 -37.30
CA MET A 23 -23.73 -19.72 -38.24
C MET A 23 -23.21 -18.38 -38.84
N ILE A 24 -22.18 -17.79 -38.27
CA ILE A 24 -21.31 -16.88 -39.00
C ILE A 24 -19.83 -17.33 -38.86
N CYS A 25 -19.43 -17.95 -39.94
CA CYS A 25 -18.21 -17.88 -40.70
C CYS A 25 -16.88 -17.68 -39.97
N ARG A 26 -16.11 -18.75 -39.88
CA ARG A 26 -14.70 -18.85 -39.47
C ARG A 26 -13.67 -18.20 -40.43
N SER A 27 -14.05 -17.22 -41.25
CA SER A 27 -13.16 -16.68 -42.28
C SER A 27 -12.47 -15.34 -41.98
N ASN A 28 -12.81 -14.64 -40.90
CA ASN A 28 -12.22 -13.33 -40.63
C ASN A 28 -11.08 -13.30 -39.61
N PHE A 29 -10.82 -14.41 -38.90
CA PHE A 29 -9.70 -14.44 -37.93
C PHE A 29 -8.33 -14.68 -38.60
N ALA A 30 -8.32 -15.23 -39.82
CA ALA A 30 -7.08 -15.46 -40.57
C ALA A 30 -6.57 -14.22 -41.34
N ARG A 31 -7.41 -13.16 -41.43
CA ARG A 31 -7.02 -11.94 -42.18
C ARG A 31 -6.38 -10.86 -41.30
N VAL A 32 -6.63 -10.90 -40.00
CA VAL A 32 -6.01 -9.95 -39.04
C VAL A 32 -4.58 -10.37 -38.65
N LEU A 33 -4.25 -11.68 -38.73
CA LEU A 33 -2.90 -12.19 -38.47
C LEU A 33 -1.93 -12.07 -39.67
N ARG A 34 -2.41 -11.64 -40.87
CA ARG A 34 -1.53 -11.41 -42.04
C ARG A 34 -1.13 -9.94 -42.24
N MET A 35 -1.68 -8.98 -41.48
CA MET A 35 -1.34 -7.57 -41.61
C MET A 35 -0.29 -7.06 -40.65
N SER A 36 0.26 -7.89 -39.78
CA SER A 36 1.33 -7.49 -38.85
C SER A 36 2.75 -7.90 -39.25
N ASN A 37 2.91 -8.61 -40.39
CA ASN A 37 4.23 -9.07 -40.84
C ASN A 37 4.88 -8.24 -41.97
N ASP A 38 4.20 -7.21 -42.47
CA ASP A 38 4.72 -6.44 -43.60
C ASP A 38 5.40 -5.10 -43.23
N LEU A 39 5.70 -4.90 -41.91
CA LEU A 39 6.32 -3.64 -41.45
C LEU A 39 7.82 -3.73 -41.13
N PHE A 40 8.43 -4.91 -41.29
CA PHE A 40 9.88 -5.04 -41.20
C PHE A 40 10.39 -5.88 -42.40
N GLY A 41 10.79 -5.20 -43.45
CA GLY A 41 11.38 -5.80 -44.63
C GLY A 41 12.68 -6.58 -44.31
N GLY A 42 12.63 -7.89 -44.47
CA GLY A 42 13.78 -8.78 -44.44
C GLY A 42 13.60 -9.89 -45.45
N GLU A 43 14.37 -9.88 -46.54
CA GLU A 43 14.40 -10.87 -47.59
C GLU A 43 14.70 -12.28 -47.04
N LEU A 44 13.87 -13.23 -47.42
CA LEU A 44 14.07 -14.67 -47.20
C LEU A 44 15.13 -15.20 -48.22
N LEU A 45 16.28 -15.63 -47.71
CA LEU A 45 17.24 -16.45 -48.46
C LEU A 45 16.93 -17.96 -48.27
N PRO A 46 17.17 -18.82 -49.28
CA PRO A 46 16.79 -20.23 -49.26
C PRO A 46 17.68 -21.09 -48.34
N PRO A 47 17.20 -22.26 -47.90
CA PRO A 47 17.92 -23.10 -46.97
C PRO A 47 18.88 -24.05 -47.71
N ASP A 48 20.17 -23.79 -47.58
CA ASP A 48 21.20 -24.83 -47.65
C ASP A 48 22.59 -24.24 -47.47
N ALA A 49 23.17 -24.40 -46.28
CA ALA A 49 24.61 -24.61 -46.08
C ALA A 49 24.91 -24.88 -44.60
N LYS A 50 25.30 -26.09 -44.28
CA LYS A 50 25.85 -26.49 -42.97
C LYS A 50 27.13 -25.70 -42.72
N SER A 51 27.10 -24.77 -41.74
CA SER A 51 28.28 -24.18 -41.15
C SER A 51 28.28 -24.37 -39.65
N LYS A 52 29.44 -24.81 -39.14
CA LYS A 52 29.74 -25.12 -37.73
C LYS A 52 29.49 -23.88 -36.82
N PRO A 53 29.08 -24.07 -35.56
CA PRO A 53 28.90 -22.95 -34.65
C PRO A 53 30.27 -22.34 -34.28
N ALA A 54 30.57 -21.15 -34.77
CA ALA A 54 31.62 -20.32 -34.23
C ALA A 54 31.17 -19.76 -32.88
N SER A 55 31.93 -20.04 -31.86
CA SER A 55 31.76 -19.47 -30.52
C SER A 55 31.89 -17.95 -30.57
N ARG A 56 30.77 -17.24 -30.65
CA ARG A 56 30.75 -15.80 -30.36
C ARG A 56 30.87 -15.66 -28.85
N LYS A 57 32.08 -15.37 -28.37
CA LYS A 57 32.29 -14.73 -27.06
C LYS A 57 31.46 -13.43 -27.09
N ALA A 58 30.40 -13.40 -26.31
CA ALA A 58 29.69 -12.15 -26.02
C ALA A 58 30.69 -11.25 -25.30
N SER A 59 31.26 -10.29 -26.00
CA SER A 59 31.94 -9.17 -25.39
C SER A 59 30.87 -8.33 -24.69
N THR A 60 30.77 -8.48 -23.40
CA THR A 60 30.09 -7.52 -22.52
C THR A 60 30.91 -6.22 -22.58
N GLN A 61 30.68 -5.41 -23.61
CA GLN A 61 31.12 -4.02 -23.57
C GLN A 61 30.27 -3.34 -22.51
N GLU A 62 30.92 -2.92 -21.42
CA GLU A 62 30.29 -1.99 -20.48
C GLU A 62 29.80 -0.77 -21.27
N PRO A 63 28.56 -0.27 -21.00
CA PRO A 63 28.07 0.93 -21.65
C PRO A 63 29.07 2.07 -21.44
N GLN A 64 29.34 2.84 -22.50
CA GLN A 64 30.22 3.99 -22.42
C GLN A 64 29.79 4.92 -21.28
N PRO A 65 30.72 5.53 -20.52
CA PRO A 65 30.42 6.32 -19.32
C PRO A 65 29.37 7.43 -19.52
N MET A 66 29.32 8.02 -20.71
CA MET A 66 28.36 9.09 -21.06
C MET A 66 26.90 8.65 -21.21
N LEU A 67 26.60 7.35 -21.27
CA LEU A 67 25.24 6.82 -21.42
C LEU A 67 24.58 6.47 -20.07
N ARG A 68 25.30 6.57 -18.95
CA ARG A 68 24.72 6.31 -17.61
C ARG A 68 24.08 7.58 -17.08
N PRO A 69 22.86 7.50 -16.48
CA PRO A 69 22.21 8.66 -15.82
C PRO A 69 23.12 9.31 -14.77
N LEU A 70 23.02 10.63 -14.60
CA LEU A 70 23.86 11.37 -13.63
C LEU A 70 23.75 10.80 -12.23
N ALA A 71 22.58 10.39 -11.80
CA ALA A 71 22.38 9.75 -10.49
C ALA A 71 23.20 8.46 -10.29
N GLU A 72 23.53 7.74 -11.35
CA GLU A 72 24.42 6.56 -11.27
C GLU A 72 25.90 6.96 -11.29
N ARG A 73 26.25 8.00 -12.08
CA ARG A 73 27.61 8.55 -12.14
C ARG A 73 28.04 9.22 -10.83
N MET A 74 27.09 9.86 -10.16
CA MET A 74 27.28 10.55 -8.87
C MET A 74 27.08 9.64 -7.66
N ARG A 75 26.91 8.33 -7.86
CA ARG A 75 26.73 7.39 -6.72
C ARG A 75 27.97 7.39 -5.84
N PRO A 76 27.83 7.64 -4.50
CA PRO A 76 28.93 7.58 -3.55
C PRO A 76 29.68 6.25 -3.61
N GLY A 77 31.00 6.30 -3.59
CA GLY A 77 31.91 5.15 -3.49
C GLY A 77 32.30 4.83 -2.04
N THR A 78 32.19 5.80 -1.15
CA THR A 78 32.51 5.67 0.27
C THR A 78 31.39 6.24 1.15
N LEU A 79 31.40 5.90 2.45
CA LEU A 79 30.40 6.45 3.40
C LEU A 79 30.52 7.97 3.56
N ASP A 80 31.73 8.50 3.49
CA ASP A 80 31.98 9.92 3.68
C ASP A 80 31.51 10.78 2.49
N GLU A 81 31.30 10.14 1.34
CA GLU A 81 30.70 10.79 0.18
C GLU A 81 29.17 10.83 0.24
N VAL A 82 28.55 10.08 1.15
CA VAL A 82 27.09 10.10 1.29
C VAL A 82 26.64 11.43 1.86
N VAL A 83 25.78 12.12 1.13
CA VAL A 83 25.18 13.38 1.59
C VAL A 83 23.93 13.07 2.41
N GLY A 84 23.79 13.75 3.55
CA GLY A 84 22.68 13.56 4.48
C GLY A 84 22.81 12.33 5.36
N GLN A 85 21.69 11.88 5.93
CA GLN A 85 21.59 10.72 6.83
C GLN A 85 22.53 10.77 8.06
N THR A 86 22.81 11.95 8.58
CA THR A 86 23.77 12.16 9.68
C THR A 86 23.40 11.38 10.95
N HIS A 87 22.11 11.15 11.21
CA HIS A 87 21.60 10.35 12.32
C HIS A 87 21.94 8.85 12.20
N LEU A 88 22.24 8.35 11.00
CA LEU A 88 22.65 6.96 10.73
C LEU A 88 24.16 6.83 10.47
N LEU A 89 24.74 7.84 9.83
CA LEU A 89 26.10 7.80 9.27
C LEU A 89 27.06 8.78 9.95
N GLY A 90 26.61 9.63 10.88
CA GLY A 90 27.45 10.51 11.68
C GLY A 90 28.39 9.72 12.60
N ALA A 91 29.37 10.38 13.17
CA ALA A 91 30.31 9.76 14.10
C ALA A 91 29.58 9.11 15.30
N GLY A 92 29.83 7.83 15.54
CA GLY A 92 29.15 7.05 16.58
C GLY A 92 27.70 6.64 16.28
N ALA A 93 27.18 6.97 15.11
CA ALA A 93 25.83 6.57 14.70
C ALA A 93 25.76 5.05 14.43
N PRO A 94 24.54 4.44 14.59
CA PRO A 94 24.41 2.97 14.58
C PRO A 94 24.93 2.29 13.32
N LEU A 95 24.58 2.82 12.14
CA LEU A 95 25.01 2.21 10.88
C LEU A 95 26.49 2.46 10.62
N ARG A 96 27.01 3.67 10.93
CA ARG A 96 28.45 3.97 10.86
C ARG A 96 29.28 3.02 11.68
N THR A 97 28.88 2.80 12.94
CA THR A 97 29.56 1.87 13.84
C THR A 97 29.58 0.44 13.29
N ALA A 98 28.51 -0.03 12.66
CA ALA A 98 28.46 -1.35 12.03
C ALA A 98 29.47 -1.47 10.88
N PHE A 99 29.60 -0.42 10.06
CA PHE A 99 30.61 -0.36 9.00
C PHE A 99 32.03 -0.38 9.54
N GLU A 100 32.34 0.45 10.55
CA GLU A 100 33.67 0.56 11.16
C GLU A 100 34.09 -0.73 11.88
N GLN A 101 33.12 -1.44 12.47
CA GLN A 101 33.35 -2.72 13.13
C GLN A 101 33.36 -3.92 12.21
N HIS A 102 33.16 -3.75 10.90
CA HIS A 102 33.03 -4.83 9.89
C HIS A 102 32.01 -5.90 10.30
N ARG A 103 30.85 -5.45 10.80
CA ARG A 103 29.76 -6.32 11.26
C ARG A 103 28.53 -6.23 10.34
N PRO A 104 28.54 -6.96 9.21
CA PRO A 104 27.35 -7.01 8.36
C PRO A 104 26.20 -7.66 9.12
N HIS A 105 25.03 -7.07 9.06
CA HIS A 105 23.79 -7.61 9.65
C HIS A 105 22.60 -7.36 8.75
N SER A 106 21.58 -8.20 8.90
CA SER A 106 20.34 -8.04 8.13
C SER A 106 19.57 -6.80 8.60
N MET A 107 19.02 -6.05 7.63
CA MET A 107 18.34 -4.80 7.90
C MET A 107 17.21 -4.50 6.93
N ILE A 108 16.33 -3.60 7.36
CA ILE A 108 15.33 -2.96 6.52
C ILE A 108 15.67 -1.48 6.42
N LEU A 109 15.93 -1.00 5.22
CA LEU A 109 16.12 0.42 4.91
C LEU A 109 14.76 1.02 4.52
N TRP A 110 14.18 1.78 5.42
CA TRP A 110 12.89 2.42 5.23
C TRP A 110 13.05 3.93 5.03
N GLY A 111 12.35 4.50 4.08
CA GLY A 111 12.33 5.94 3.87
C GLY A 111 11.98 6.33 2.43
N PRO A 112 11.93 7.65 2.14
CA PRO A 112 11.46 8.19 0.87
C PRO A 112 12.32 7.71 -0.31
N PRO A 113 11.78 7.74 -1.56
CA PRO A 113 12.57 7.54 -2.77
C PRO A 113 13.72 8.55 -2.81
N GLY A 114 14.79 8.18 -3.50
CA GLY A 114 15.98 9.04 -3.58
C GLY A 114 16.80 9.18 -2.29
N GLY A 115 16.33 8.68 -1.14
CA GLY A 115 17.03 8.77 0.16
C GLY A 115 18.31 7.93 0.30
N GLY A 116 18.71 7.19 -0.75
CA GLY A 116 19.99 6.47 -0.77
C GLY A 116 19.95 4.99 -0.38
N LYS A 117 18.76 4.36 -0.25
CA LYS A 117 18.61 2.93 0.16
C LYS A 117 19.50 1.97 -0.63
N THR A 118 19.39 1.98 -1.95
CA THR A 118 20.20 1.13 -2.84
C THR A 118 21.70 1.46 -2.77
N THR A 119 22.02 2.74 -2.60
CA THR A 119 23.41 3.21 -2.46
C THR A 119 24.05 2.66 -1.19
N LEU A 120 23.36 2.74 -0.04
CA LEU A 120 23.83 2.18 1.21
C LEU A 120 24.03 0.67 1.16
N ALA A 121 23.08 -0.06 0.53
CA ALA A 121 23.23 -1.51 0.35
C ALA A 121 24.47 -1.88 -0.49
N ARG A 122 24.76 -1.15 -1.56
CA ARG A 122 25.97 -1.35 -2.38
C ARG A 122 27.25 -0.98 -1.64
N LEU A 123 27.22 0.12 -0.88
CA LEU A 123 28.36 0.51 -0.05
C LEU A 123 28.67 -0.55 1.03
N MET A 124 27.65 -1.15 1.62
CA MET A 124 27.82 -2.28 2.54
C MET A 124 28.48 -3.48 1.86
N ALA A 125 27.96 -3.87 0.69
CA ALA A 125 28.52 -5.00 -0.04
C ALA A 125 30.01 -4.77 -0.34
N SER A 126 30.36 -3.56 -0.77
CA SER A 126 31.76 -3.16 -1.04
C SER A 126 32.61 -3.11 0.23
N ALA A 127 32.13 -2.48 1.30
CA ALA A 127 32.88 -2.30 2.55
C ALA A 127 33.14 -3.63 3.29
N PHE A 128 32.22 -4.59 3.16
CA PHE A 128 32.36 -5.91 3.79
C PHE A 128 32.89 -7.00 2.83
N ASP A 129 33.25 -6.63 1.61
CA ASP A 129 33.70 -7.54 0.55
C ASP A 129 32.74 -8.73 0.37
N LEU A 130 31.43 -8.43 0.30
CA LEU A 130 30.36 -9.41 0.12
C LEU A 130 29.87 -9.41 -1.33
N PRO A 131 29.66 -10.59 -1.90
CA PRO A 131 28.91 -10.72 -3.17
C PRO A 131 27.55 -10.08 -3.06
N PHE A 132 27.11 -9.35 -4.11
CA PHE A 132 25.89 -8.56 -4.11
C PHE A 132 24.88 -9.11 -5.12
N ILE A 133 23.70 -9.51 -4.63
CA ILE A 133 22.55 -9.88 -5.46
C ILE A 133 21.43 -8.89 -5.21
N SER A 134 20.80 -8.41 -6.30
CA SER A 134 19.67 -7.46 -6.20
C SER A 134 18.44 -8.05 -6.86
N ILE A 135 17.31 -8.03 -6.14
CA ILE A 135 15.98 -8.43 -6.62
C ILE A 135 15.06 -7.21 -6.50
N SER A 136 14.26 -6.96 -7.54
CA SER A 136 13.15 -6.01 -7.47
C SER A 136 11.85 -6.74 -7.21
N ALA A 137 11.17 -6.44 -6.11
CA ALA A 137 9.88 -7.05 -5.81
C ALA A 137 8.73 -6.57 -6.74
N VAL A 138 8.99 -5.53 -7.56
CA VAL A 138 8.03 -5.05 -8.58
C VAL A 138 7.99 -5.96 -9.79
N LEU A 139 9.16 -6.50 -10.21
CA LEU A 139 9.32 -7.32 -11.41
C LEU A 139 9.55 -8.80 -11.07
N GLY A 140 9.98 -9.08 -9.84
CA GLY A 140 10.38 -10.39 -9.39
C GLY A 140 9.24 -11.21 -8.76
N GLY A 141 9.39 -12.54 -8.81
CA GLY A 141 8.49 -13.50 -8.21
C GLY A 141 9.23 -14.63 -7.50
N VAL A 142 8.57 -15.76 -7.31
CA VAL A 142 9.16 -16.94 -6.64
C VAL A 142 10.38 -17.50 -7.38
N LYS A 143 10.42 -17.30 -8.70
CA LYS A 143 11.55 -17.79 -9.51
C LYS A 143 12.82 -17.01 -9.18
N GLU A 144 12.76 -15.69 -9.18
CA GLU A 144 13.90 -14.83 -8.89
C GLU A 144 14.44 -15.05 -7.47
N ILE A 145 13.55 -15.35 -6.51
CA ILE A 145 13.96 -15.73 -5.15
C ILE A 145 14.77 -17.04 -5.18
N ARG A 146 14.31 -18.06 -5.91
CA ARG A 146 15.02 -19.34 -6.05
C ARG A 146 16.36 -19.18 -6.74
N ASP A 147 16.39 -18.45 -7.84
CA ASP A 147 17.61 -18.19 -8.60
C ASP A 147 18.66 -17.48 -7.71
N ALA A 148 18.24 -16.51 -6.88
CA ALA A 148 19.12 -15.84 -5.92
C ALA A 148 19.64 -16.78 -4.82
N VAL A 149 18.79 -17.68 -4.31
CA VAL A 149 19.18 -18.70 -3.32
C VAL A 149 20.23 -19.63 -3.91
N ASP A 150 20.03 -20.11 -5.14
CA ASP A 150 20.95 -21.05 -5.78
C ASP A 150 22.29 -20.37 -6.12
N ALA A 151 22.27 -19.13 -6.60
CA ALA A 151 23.48 -18.32 -6.81
C ALA A 151 24.24 -18.09 -5.51
N ALA A 152 23.56 -17.78 -4.41
CA ALA A 152 24.19 -17.58 -3.11
C ALA A 152 24.79 -18.87 -2.52
N LYS A 153 24.12 -20.01 -2.70
CA LYS A 153 24.69 -21.34 -2.30
C LYS A 153 25.97 -21.64 -3.05
N GLU A 154 25.98 -21.40 -4.37
CA GLU A 154 27.19 -21.61 -5.16
C GLU A 154 28.30 -20.62 -4.75
N THR A 155 27.96 -19.38 -4.50
CA THR A 155 28.91 -18.38 -3.96
C THR A 155 29.48 -18.80 -2.62
N MET A 156 28.64 -19.24 -1.70
CA MET A 156 29.06 -19.74 -0.38
C MET A 156 29.99 -20.97 -0.53
N ARG A 157 29.66 -21.89 -1.45
CA ARG A 157 30.50 -23.07 -1.74
C ARG A 157 31.89 -22.69 -2.27
N LEU A 158 31.97 -21.67 -3.13
CA LEU A 158 33.22 -21.25 -3.78
C LEU A 158 34.07 -20.35 -2.89
N THR A 159 33.45 -19.45 -2.14
CA THR A 159 34.15 -18.36 -1.42
C THR A 159 34.13 -18.49 0.10
N GLY A 160 33.24 -19.34 0.65
CA GLY A 160 32.97 -19.42 2.09
C GLY A 160 32.34 -18.17 2.70
N ARG A 161 31.83 -17.24 1.87
CA ARG A 161 31.28 -15.94 2.30
C ARG A 161 29.77 -15.85 2.07
N PRO A 162 29.02 -15.22 2.98
CA PRO A 162 27.60 -14.97 2.75
C PRO A 162 27.41 -13.95 1.62
N THR A 163 26.23 -13.96 1.02
CA THR A 163 25.85 -13.02 -0.03
C THR A 163 25.00 -11.90 0.58
N LEU A 164 25.27 -10.64 0.24
CA LEU A 164 24.35 -9.56 0.53
C LEU A 164 23.20 -9.59 -0.49
N LEU A 165 22.02 -9.93 -0.02
CA LEU A 165 20.80 -9.93 -0.83
C LEU A 165 20.05 -8.62 -0.59
N PHE A 166 20.00 -7.78 -1.63
CA PHE A 166 19.22 -6.55 -1.64
C PHE A 166 17.86 -6.79 -2.31
N VAL A 167 16.77 -6.53 -1.59
CA VAL A 167 15.40 -6.65 -2.10
C VAL A 167 14.78 -5.27 -2.15
N ASP A 168 14.64 -4.72 -3.37
CA ASP A 168 14.02 -3.42 -3.57
C ASP A 168 12.50 -3.53 -3.52
N GLU A 169 11.84 -2.56 -2.85
CA GLU A 169 10.40 -2.50 -2.61
C GLU A 169 9.84 -3.79 -1.98
N VAL A 170 10.50 -4.30 -0.93
CA VAL A 170 10.17 -5.59 -0.27
C VAL A 170 8.71 -5.72 0.14
N HIS A 171 8.01 -4.61 0.39
CA HIS A 171 6.58 -4.58 0.73
C HIS A 171 5.67 -5.10 -0.40
N ARG A 172 6.15 -5.14 -1.64
CA ARG A 172 5.38 -5.66 -2.78
C ARG A 172 5.37 -7.18 -2.85
N PHE A 173 6.27 -7.86 -2.17
CA PHE A 173 6.19 -9.29 -2.01
C PHE A 173 5.07 -9.68 -1.04
N SER A 174 4.31 -10.73 -1.39
CA SER A 174 3.33 -11.33 -0.48
C SER A 174 4.02 -11.86 0.80
N LYS A 175 3.27 -12.02 1.89
CA LYS A 175 3.82 -12.55 3.14
C LYS A 175 4.51 -13.91 2.95
N SER A 176 3.95 -14.79 2.11
CA SER A 176 4.56 -16.09 1.79
C SER A 176 5.87 -15.97 0.99
N GLN A 177 6.01 -14.97 0.13
CA GLN A 177 7.26 -14.69 -0.57
C GLN A 177 8.31 -14.12 0.37
N GLN A 178 7.91 -13.26 1.32
CA GLN A 178 8.78 -12.76 2.37
C GLN A 178 9.25 -13.89 3.31
N ASP A 179 8.38 -14.86 3.62
CA ASP A 179 8.72 -16.05 4.42
C ASP A 179 9.78 -16.93 3.74
N ALA A 180 9.83 -16.95 2.41
CA ALA A 180 10.81 -17.74 1.67
C ALA A 180 12.27 -17.32 1.94
N PHE A 181 12.52 -16.10 2.41
CA PHE A 181 13.86 -15.64 2.79
C PHE A 181 14.31 -16.14 4.17
N LEU A 182 13.38 -16.44 5.09
CA LEU A 182 13.67 -16.70 6.50
C LEU A 182 14.69 -17.83 6.74
N PRO A 183 14.55 -19.03 6.13
CA PRO A 183 15.50 -20.11 6.33
C PRO A 183 16.93 -19.73 5.92
N HIS A 184 17.07 -18.88 4.92
CA HIS A 184 18.35 -18.49 4.35
C HIS A 184 19.00 -17.32 5.12
N VAL A 185 18.20 -16.48 5.74
CA VAL A 185 18.66 -15.44 6.69
C VAL A 185 19.12 -16.12 8.00
N GLU A 186 18.33 -17.06 8.50
CA GLU A 186 18.66 -17.82 9.73
C GLU A 186 19.90 -18.70 9.58
N SER A 187 20.12 -19.31 8.42
CA SER A 187 21.32 -20.11 8.15
C SER A 187 22.56 -19.27 7.89
N GLY A 188 22.44 -17.94 7.77
CA GLY A 188 23.57 -17.07 7.44
C GLY A 188 24.01 -17.12 5.98
N LEU A 189 23.20 -17.72 5.08
CA LEU A 189 23.44 -17.69 3.64
C LEU A 189 23.35 -16.27 3.08
N PHE A 190 22.39 -15.48 3.61
CA PHE A 190 22.17 -14.09 3.24
C PHE A 190 22.46 -13.13 4.39
N VAL A 191 23.11 -12.02 4.08
CA VAL A 191 22.93 -10.75 4.77
C VAL A 191 21.78 -10.04 4.05
N PHE A 192 20.60 -10.03 4.65
CA PHE A 192 19.39 -9.52 4.02
C PHE A 192 19.28 -8.01 4.18
N VAL A 193 19.09 -7.30 3.07
CA VAL A 193 18.84 -5.84 3.07
C VAL A 193 17.55 -5.58 2.29
N GLY A 194 16.44 -5.41 2.99
CA GLY A 194 15.17 -5.01 2.40
C GLY A 194 15.08 -3.49 2.28
N ALA A 195 14.69 -2.97 1.13
CA ALA A 195 14.38 -1.56 0.95
C ALA A 195 12.87 -1.38 0.79
N THR A 196 12.32 -0.36 1.42
CA THR A 196 10.89 -0.03 1.31
C THR A 196 10.66 1.46 1.48
N THR A 197 9.65 1.97 0.77
CA THR A 197 9.10 3.31 0.97
C THR A 197 7.93 3.31 1.94
N GLU A 198 7.38 2.14 2.26
CA GLU A 198 6.23 1.98 3.14
C GLU A 198 6.63 1.57 4.55
N ASN A 199 5.81 1.90 5.56
CA ASN A 199 6.13 1.59 6.95
C ASN A 199 6.24 0.08 7.16
N PRO A 200 7.44 -0.42 7.51
CA PRO A 200 7.71 -1.84 7.60
C PRO A 200 6.88 -2.56 8.65
N SER A 201 6.41 -1.87 9.69
CA SER A 201 5.57 -2.46 10.73
C SER A 201 4.20 -2.96 10.22
N PHE A 202 3.74 -2.46 9.08
CA PHE A 202 2.48 -2.88 8.46
C PHE A 202 2.70 -3.85 7.30
N GLU A 203 3.76 -3.64 6.53
CA GLU A 203 3.96 -4.26 5.22
C GLU A 203 4.96 -5.42 5.25
N VAL A 204 5.96 -5.37 6.12
CA VAL A 204 6.93 -6.45 6.26
C VAL A 204 6.45 -7.45 7.31
N ASN A 205 6.69 -8.74 7.09
CA ASN A 205 6.25 -9.76 8.02
C ASN A 205 7.06 -9.69 9.34
N SER A 206 6.41 -10.02 10.45
CA SER A 206 6.99 -9.90 11.79
C SER A 206 8.21 -10.81 12.01
N ALA A 207 8.26 -11.96 11.31
CA ALA A 207 9.38 -12.88 11.42
C ALA A 207 10.66 -12.33 10.76
N LEU A 208 10.51 -11.62 9.64
CA LEU A 208 11.63 -10.95 8.98
C LEU A 208 12.09 -9.71 9.77
N LEU A 209 11.12 -8.94 10.31
CA LEU A 209 11.41 -7.79 11.17
C LEU A 209 12.16 -8.18 12.45
N SER A 210 11.82 -9.32 13.07
CA SER A 210 12.50 -9.78 14.29
C SER A 210 13.97 -10.17 14.06
N ARG A 211 14.37 -10.37 12.79
CA ARG A 211 15.73 -10.76 12.38
C ARG A 211 16.49 -9.65 11.67
N SER A 212 15.88 -8.48 11.55
CA SER A 212 16.45 -7.35 10.82
C SER A 212 16.38 -6.08 11.64
N THR A 213 17.43 -5.26 11.60
CA THR A 213 17.40 -3.92 12.20
C THR A 213 16.74 -2.95 11.23
N VAL A 214 15.78 -2.17 11.71
CA VAL A 214 15.12 -1.15 10.87
C VAL A 214 15.89 0.17 10.97
N TYR A 215 16.32 0.71 9.82
CA TYR A 215 16.92 2.02 9.70
C TYR A 215 16.03 2.94 8.88
N GLN A 216 15.63 4.06 9.49
CA GLN A 216 14.80 5.06 8.81
C GLN A 216 15.69 6.10 8.13
N LEU A 217 15.60 6.18 6.80
CA LEU A 217 16.24 7.22 6.01
C LEU A 217 15.30 8.43 5.90
N GLN A 218 15.89 9.60 5.83
CA GLN A 218 15.17 10.87 5.69
C GLN A 218 15.40 11.47 4.29
N SER A 219 14.47 12.35 3.87
CA SER A 219 14.70 13.20 2.71
C SER A 219 15.88 14.12 2.96
N LEU A 220 16.59 14.50 1.90
CA LEU A 220 17.67 15.49 2.02
C LEU A 220 17.09 16.84 2.42
N LYS A 221 17.76 17.50 3.35
CA LYS A 221 17.48 18.89 3.69
C LYS A 221 17.91 19.81 2.53
N PRO A 222 17.38 21.04 2.45
CA PRO A 222 17.78 21.99 1.40
C PRO A 222 19.31 22.20 1.37
N GLU A 223 19.96 22.32 2.53
CA GLU A 223 21.40 22.52 2.64
C GLU A 223 22.19 21.28 2.15
N GLU A 224 21.69 20.10 2.42
CA GLU A 224 22.28 18.84 1.96
C GLU A 224 22.07 18.67 0.44
N SER A 225 20.93 19.11 -0.08
CA SER A 225 20.65 19.13 -1.51
C SER A 225 21.55 20.10 -2.26
N GLU A 226 21.86 21.26 -1.67
CA GLU A 226 22.83 22.22 -2.22
C GLU A 226 24.22 21.59 -2.34
N VAL A 227 24.70 20.90 -1.31
CA VAL A 227 26.00 20.20 -1.36
C VAL A 227 26.05 19.18 -2.49
N LEU A 228 24.95 18.41 -2.68
CA LEU A 228 24.87 17.41 -3.76
C LEU A 228 24.83 18.07 -5.13
N LEU A 229 24.10 19.17 -5.27
CA LEU A 229 23.98 19.97 -6.49
C LEU A 229 25.34 20.54 -6.89
N GLU A 230 26.05 21.20 -5.94
CA GLU A 230 27.36 21.79 -6.17
C GLU A 230 28.37 20.75 -6.63
N ARG A 231 28.44 19.61 -5.92
CA ARG A 231 29.31 18.48 -6.29
C ARG A 231 29.00 17.96 -7.69
N ALA A 232 27.72 17.90 -8.08
CA ALA A 232 27.34 17.45 -9.41
C ALA A 232 27.73 18.43 -10.51
N LEU A 233 27.57 19.74 -10.27
CA LEU A 233 27.97 20.78 -11.20
C LEU A 233 29.49 20.83 -11.38
N GLU A 234 30.25 20.82 -10.30
CA GLU A 234 31.73 20.84 -10.36
C GLU A 234 32.30 19.63 -11.10
N ARG A 235 31.75 18.45 -10.86
CA ARG A 235 32.28 17.21 -11.43
C ARG A 235 31.88 16.99 -12.89
N GLU A 236 30.62 17.25 -13.22
CA GLU A 236 30.07 16.84 -14.51
C GLU A 236 29.80 18.01 -15.46
N PHE A 237 29.65 19.23 -14.93
CA PHE A 237 29.33 20.42 -15.71
C PHE A 237 30.22 21.64 -15.42
N PRO A 238 31.57 21.47 -15.33
CA PRO A 238 32.48 22.55 -14.88
C PRO A 238 32.51 23.79 -15.78
N LYS A 239 31.92 23.72 -16.96
CA LYS A 239 31.86 24.84 -17.93
C LYS A 239 30.55 25.63 -17.86
N LEU A 240 29.62 25.21 -17.03
CA LEU A 240 28.32 25.88 -16.85
C LEU A 240 28.26 26.57 -15.51
N SER A 241 27.75 27.80 -15.50
CA SER A 241 27.29 28.45 -14.28
C SER A 241 25.78 28.25 -14.12
N VAL A 242 25.35 28.04 -12.88
CA VAL A 242 23.92 27.95 -12.55
C VAL A 242 23.63 29.05 -11.55
N THR A 243 22.68 29.95 -11.89
CA THR A 243 22.33 31.08 -11.02
C THR A 243 21.74 30.60 -9.70
N GLU A 244 21.85 31.40 -8.63
CA GLU A 244 21.33 31.06 -7.32
C GLU A 244 19.82 30.78 -7.33
N ASP A 245 19.05 31.58 -8.10
CA ASP A 245 17.62 31.35 -8.28
C ASP A 245 17.33 30.02 -9.00
N ALA A 246 18.16 29.63 -9.98
CA ALA A 246 18.02 28.35 -10.65
C ALA A 246 18.35 27.18 -9.73
N ARG A 247 19.40 27.29 -8.90
CA ARG A 247 19.74 26.29 -7.86
C ARG A 247 18.58 26.10 -6.88
N ARG A 248 18.01 27.20 -6.38
CA ARG A 248 16.85 27.16 -5.49
C ARG A 248 15.65 26.44 -6.14
N VAL A 249 15.34 26.75 -7.39
CA VAL A 249 14.27 26.07 -8.14
C VAL A 249 14.54 24.58 -8.29
N MET A 250 15.78 24.15 -8.58
CA MET A 250 16.13 22.72 -8.68
C MET A 250 15.93 21.98 -7.35
N ILE A 251 16.35 22.60 -6.24
CA ILE A 251 16.23 22.05 -4.89
C ILE A 251 14.75 21.95 -4.48
N GLU A 252 13.97 23.01 -4.69
CA GLU A 252 12.52 22.99 -4.42
C GLU A 252 11.78 21.93 -5.24
N LEU A 253 12.11 21.77 -6.52
CA LEU A 253 11.52 20.75 -7.40
C LEU A 253 11.91 19.33 -7.01
N SER A 254 13.07 19.12 -6.39
CA SER A 254 13.53 17.81 -5.97
C SER A 254 12.83 17.29 -4.71
N ASP A 255 12.34 18.21 -3.86
CA ASP A 255 11.66 17.91 -2.59
C ASP A 255 12.48 16.91 -1.71
N GLY A 256 13.80 17.09 -1.69
CA GLY A 256 14.72 16.25 -0.92
C GLY A 256 15.04 14.87 -1.52
N ASP A 257 14.60 14.59 -2.75
CA ASP A 257 14.95 13.39 -3.50
C ASP A 257 16.23 13.60 -4.32
N ALA A 258 17.35 12.98 -3.91
CA ALA A 258 18.63 13.08 -4.59
C ALA A 258 18.59 12.66 -6.06
N ARG A 259 17.79 11.64 -6.41
CA ARG A 259 17.67 11.15 -7.81
C ARG A 259 16.94 12.17 -8.67
N ARG A 260 15.90 12.80 -8.14
CA ARG A 260 15.15 13.87 -8.83
C ARG A 260 16.02 15.10 -9.03
N LEU A 261 16.78 15.49 -8.01
CA LEU A 261 17.72 16.60 -8.11
C LEU A 261 18.74 16.37 -9.22
N LEU A 262 19.43 15.23 -9.19
CA LEU A 262 20.43 14.89 -10.18
C LEU A 262 19.85 14.74 -11.59
N ASN A 263 18.62 14.24 -11.71
CA ASN A 263 17.95 14.18 -13.01
C ASN A 263 17.59 15.58 -13.55
N ALA A 264 17.15 16.49 -12.66
CA ALA A 264 16.89 17.88 -13.07
C ALA A 264 18.18 18.58 -13.53
N VAL A 265 19.29 18.34 -12.85
CA VAL A 265 20.63 18.83 -13.24
C VAL A 265 21.04 18.25 -14.59
N ASP A 266 20.95 16.91 -14.75
CA ASP A 266 21.37 16.21 -15.97
C ASP A 266 20.62 16.76 -17.21
N VAL A 267 19.30 16.81 -17.14
CA VAL A 267 18.45 17.29 -18.24
C VAL A 267 18.73 18.77 -18.56
N SER A 268 18.71 19.63 -17.54
CA SER A 268 18.84 21.07 -17.79
C SER A 268 20.25 21.48 -18.23
N CYS A 269 21.29 20.94 -17.59
CA CYS A 269 22.67 21.29 -17.94
C CYS A 269 23.08 20.70 -19.30
N THR A 270 22.65 19.47 -19.63
CA THR A 270 22.89 18.88 -20.96
C THR A 270 22.22 19.71 -22.06
N MET A 271 20.95 20.10 -21.89
CA MET A 271 20.24 20.95 -22.86
C MET A 271 20.87 22.34 -22.99
N ALA A 272 21.37 22.92 -21.90
CA ALA A 272 22.08 24.19 -21.95
C ALA A 272 23.37 24.08 -22.77
N LEU A 273 24.17 23.04 -22.56
CA LEU A 273 25.39 22.79 -23.34
C LEU A 273 25.08 22.55 -24.80
N GLU A 274 24.06 21.77 -25.16
CA GLU A 274 23.63 21.54 -26.54
C GLU A 274 23.22 22.83 -27.24
N ARG A 275 22.72 23.82 -26.49
CA ARG A 275 22.36 25.15 -27.02
C ARG A 275 23.50 26.16 -26.98
N GLY A 276 24.71 25.76 -26.59
CA GLY A 276 25.88 26.62 -26.48
C GLY A 276 25.76 27.68 -25.37
N MET A 277 24.94 27.45 -24.38
CA MET A 277 24.79 28.35 -23.23
C MET A 277 25.93 28.15 -22.23
N THR A 278 26.31 29.20 -21.55
CA THR A 278 27.30 29.19 -20.46
C THR A 278 26.69 29.35 -19.08
N GLU A 279 25.40 29.73 -19.04
CA GLU A 279 24.66 29.99 -17.80
C GLU A 279 23.25 29.39 -17.88
N VAL A 280 22.79 28.81 -16.78
CA VAL A 280 21.44 28.27 -16.58
C VAL A 280 20.73 29.15 -15.56
N ASP A 281 19.64 29.82 -15.99
CA ASP A 281 18.79 30.63 -15.13
C ASP A 281 17.44 29.95 -14.82
N ALA A 282 16.70 30.51 -13.88
CA ALA A 282 15.38 29.99 -13.47
C ALA A 282 14.34 30.06 -14.60
N GLY A 283 14.46 30.99 -15.54
CA GLY A 283 13.58 31.11 -16.71
C GLY A 283 13.78 29.96 -17.69
N PHE A 284 15.03 29.56 -17.92
CA PHE A 284 15.38 28.39 -18.70
C PHE A 284 14.85 27.10 -18.07
N LEU A 285 15.02 26.93 -16.76
CA LEU A 285 14.52 25.75 -16.03
C LEU A 285 13.01 25.59 -16.16
N ARG A 286 12.24 26.66 -15.99
CA ARG A 286 10.78 26.65 -16.12
C ARG A 286 10.29 26.23 -17.51
N LYS A 287 11.08 26.49 -18.54
CA LYS A 287 10.78 26.08 -19.93
C LYS A 287 11.24 24.66 -20.26
N THR A 288 12.28 24.20 -19.60
CA THR A 288 13.00 22.94 -19.91
C THR A 288 12.50 21.78 -19.07
N LEU A 289 12.23 22.01 -17.78
CA LEU A 289 11.79 20.98 -16.88
C LEU A 289 10.25 20.80 -16.95
N PRO A 290 9.76 19.60 -17.25
CA PRO A 290 8.33 19.34 -17.34
C PRO A 290 7.61 19.61 -16.02
N ALA A 291 6.35 20.04 -16.09
CA ALA A 291 5.46 20.22 -14.92
C ALA A 291 5.32 18.94 -14.08
N THR A 292 5.62 17.78 -14.65
CA THR A 292 5.61 16.49 -13.98
C THR A 292 6.71 16.30 -12.94
N LEU A 293 7.77 17.11 -12.94
CA LEU A 293 8.77 17.12 -11.85
C LEU A 293 8.22 17.74 -10.55
N ARG A 294 7.11 18.46 -10.62
CA ARG A 294 6.39 18.96 -9.42
C ARG A 294 5.56 17.88 -8.73
N ARG A 295 5.50 16.66 -9.31
CA ARG A 295 4.67 15.59 -8.76
C ARG A 295 5.32 14.96 -7.56
N PHE A 296 4.54 14.92 -6.50
CA PHE A 296 4.82 14.29 -5.22
C PHE A 296 5.37 12.87 -5.33
N ASP A 297 6.15 12.55 -4.34
CA ASP A 297 6.67 11.23 -4.07
C ASP A 297 5.54 10.21 -3.78
N LYS A 298 5.42 9.20 -4.63
CA LYS A 298 4.54 8.07 -4.38
C LYS A 298 5.16 7.18 -3.29
N GLY A 299 4.83 7.44 -2.01
CA GLY A 299 5.16 6.53 -0.93
C GLY A 299 6.11 7.05 0.15
N GLY A 300 6.40 8.36 0.24
CA GLY A 300 7.15 8.96 1.35
C GLY A 300 6.29 9.28 2.59
N ASP A 301 6.94 9.66 3.70
CA ASP A 301 6.27 10.05 4.96
C ASP A 301 5.23 11.16 4.75
N ASN A 302 5.47 12.12 3.84
CA ASN A 302 4.51 13.14 3.42
C ASN A 302 3.18 12.57 2.89
N TYR A 303 3.23 11.42 2.24
CA TYR A 303 2.04 10.76 1.71
C TYR A 303 1.15 10.19 2.83
N TYR A 304 1.77 9.56 3.83
CA TYR A 304 1.06 9.08 5.02
C TYR A 304 0.53 10.22 5.87
N ASP A 305 1.27 11.33 5.94
CA ASP A 305 0.84 12.53 6.66
C ASP A 305 -0.37 13.18 5.99
N GLN A 306 -0.37 13.28 4.66
CA GLN A 306 -1.49 13.86 3.92
C GLN A 306 -2.76 13.00 3.99
N ILE A 307 -2.65 11.68 3.82
CA ILE A 307 -3.82 10.80 3.99
C ILE A 307 -4.31 10.80 5.44
N SER A 308 -3.41 10.91 6.41
CA SER A 308 -3.74 11.05 7.82
C SER A 308 -4.41 12.39 8.12
N ALA A 309 -3.96 13.48 7.48
CA ALA A 309 -4.58 14.80 7.56
C ALA A 309 -5.99 14.78 6.96
N MET A 310 -6.16 14.20 5.76
CA MET A 310 -7.47 14.02 5.14
C MET A 310 -8.43 13.24 6.06
N HIS A 311 -7.96 12.12 6.60
CA HIS A 311 -8.76 11.29 7.52
C HIS A 311 -9.16 12.06 8.80
N LYS A 312 -8.22 12.82 9.38
CA LYS A 312 -8.49 13.65 10.56
C LYS A 312 -9.45 14.79 10.25
N SER A 313 -9.39 15.38 9.05
CA SER A 313 -10.32 16.42 8.60
C SER A 313 -11.74 15.86 8.44
N VAL A 314 -11.90 14.68 7.84
CA VAL A 314 -13.19 13.97 7.78
C VAL A 314 -13.72 13.69 9.18
N ARG A 315 -12.89 13.16 10.08
CA ARG A 315 -13.24 12.89 11.49
C ARG A 315 -13.60 14.17 12.25
N GLY A 316 -12.89 15.25 11.97
CA GLY A 316 -13.12 16.57 12.56
C GLY A 316 -14.30 17.34 11.97
N SER A 317 -14.98 16.78 10.94
CA SER A 317 -16.11 17.40 10.25
C SER A 317 -15.74 18.70 9.52
N ASP A 318 -14.54 18.74 8.92
CA ASP A 318 -14.08 19.83 8.06
C ASP A 318 -14.02 19.35 6.60
N PRO A 319 -15.08 19.60 5.79
CA PRO A 319 -15.14 19.16 4.41
C PRO A 319 -14.15 19.89 3.50
N ASP A 320 -13.83 21.15 3.78
CA ASP A 320 -12.92 21.95 2.96
C ASP A 320 -11.48 21.49 3.14
N ALA A 321 -11.04 21.25 4.39
CA ALA A 321 -9.73 20.68 4.66
C ALA A 321 -9.62 19.25 4.11
N ALA A 322 -10.69 18.44 4.19
CA ALA A 322 -10.70 17.09 3.64
C ALA A 322 -10.52 17.09 2.11
N LEU A 323 -11.22 17.98 1.40
CA LEU A 323 -11.07 18.18 -0.05
C LEU A 323 -9.68 18.71 -0.40
N TYR A 324 -9.16 19.69 0.36
CA TYR A 324 -7.82 20.23 0.13
C TYR A 324 -6.77 19.11 0.15
N TRP A 325 -6.76 18.29 1.19
CA TRP A 325 -5.79 17.20 1.30
C TRP A 325 -5.98 16.13 0.22
N MET A 326 -7.23 15.83 -0.15
CA MET A 326 -7.52 14.93 -1.27
C MET A 326 -6.94 15.48 -2.59
N CYS A 327 -7.26 16.73 -2.93
CA CYS A 327 -6.76 17.36 -4.15
C CYS A 327 -5.23 17.49 -4.15
N ARG A 328 -4.64 17.78 -2.98
CA ARG A 328 -3.18 17.84 -2.83
C ARG A 328 -2.52 16.50 -3.08
N MET A 329 -3.15 15.40 -2.64
CA MET A 329 -2.68 14.04 -2.94
C MET A 329 -2.81 13.69 -4.42
N LEU A 330 -3.93 14.05 -5.07
CA LEU A 330 -4.15 13.82 -6.50
C LEU A 330 -3.16 14.62 -7.36
N ASP A 331 -2.96 15.91 -7.07
CA ASP A 331 -1.94 16.76 -7.73
C ASP A 331 -0.54 16.16 -7.56
N GLY A 332 -0.27 15.58 -6.40
CA GLY A 332 0.94 14.81 -6.11
C GLY A 332 1.06 13.49 -6.86
N GLY A 333 0.07 13.09 -7.65
CA GLY A 333 0.07 11.84 -8.42
C GLY A 333 -0.26 10.59 -7.59
N CYS A 334 -0.94 10.77 -6.44
CA CYS A 334 -1.54 9.66 -5.71
C CYS A 334 -2.49 8.87 -6.61
N ASP A 335 -2.44 7.56 -6.55
CA ASP A 335 -3.45 6.72 -7.20
C ASP A 335 -4.82 6.96 -6.53
N PRO A 336 -5.83 7.45 -7.27
CA PRO A 336 -7.17 7.70 -6.71
C PRO A 336 -7.80 6.46 -6.07
N ARG A 337 -7.44 5.25 -6.52
CA ARG A 337 -7.87 3.98 -5.90
C ARG A 337 -7.40 3.85 -4.45
N TYR A 338 -6.20 4.34 -4.16
CA TYR A 338 -5.72 4.34 -2.79
C TYR A 338 -6.55 5.28 -1.91
N ILE A 339 -6.86 6.49 -2.41
CA ILE A 339 -7.75 7.44 -1.72
C ILE A 339 -9.13 6.80 -1.49
N ALA A 340 -9.72 6.21 -2.53
CA ALA A 340 -11.02 5.55 -2.45
C ALA A 340 -11.06 4.45 -1.37
N ARG A 341 -10.02 3.58 -1.30
CA ARG A 341 -9.90 2.56 -0.23
C ARG A 341 -9.87 3.19 1.17
N ARG A 342 -9.20 4.33 1.32
CA ARG A 342 -9.15 5.05 2.60
C ARG A 342 -10.48 5.71 2.94
N VAL A 343 -11.22 6.22 1.96
CA VAL A 343 -12.57 6.76 2.12
C VAL A 343 -13.54 5.69 2.62
N VAL A 344 -13.51 4.48 2.03
CA VAL A 344 -14.27 3.33 2.55
C VAL A 344 -13.90 3.03 4.02
N ARG A 345 -12.61 3.06 4.34
CA ARG A 345 -12.16 2.85 5.72
C ARG A 345 -12.71 3.92 6.68
N MET A 346 -12.68 5.20 6.30
CA MET A 346 -13.24 6.31 7.09
C MET A 346 -14.73 6.13 7.33
N ALA A 347 -15.49 5.72 6.30
CA ALA A 347 -16.92 5.47 6.42
C ALA A 347 -17.25 4.40 7.48
N ILE A 348 -16.44 3.33 7.54
CA ILE A 348 -16.64 2.22 8.49
C ILE A 348 -16.15 2.60 9.90
N GLU A 349 -15.03 3.32 10.01
CA GLU A 349 -14.36 3.61 11.28
C GLU A 349 -14.99 4.80 12.02
N ASP A 350 -15.31 5.90 11.30
CA ASP A 350 -15.67 7.17 11.91
C ASP A 350 -17.16 7.53 11.78
N ILE A 351 -17.91 6.90 10.85
CA ILE A 351 -19.36 7.13 10.66
C ILE A 351 -20.16 5.90 11.08
N SER A 352 -19.81 4.75 10.55
CA SER A 352 -20.36 3.45 10.93
C SER A 352 -21.90 3.43 10.96
N LEU A 353 -22.49 3.00 12.09
CA LEU A 353 -23.94 2.89 12.26
C LEU A 353 -24.63 4.22 12.57
N ALA A 354 -23.91 5.32 12.76
CA ALA A 354 -24.54 6.63 12.85
C ALA A 354 -25.20 7.04 11.53
N ASP A 355 -24.57 6.69 10.39
CA ASP A 355 -25.18 6.78 9.04
C ASP A 355 -24.66 5.65 8.13
N PRO A 356 -25.36 4.53 8.03
CA PRO A 356 -24.96 3.40 7.19
C PRO A 356 -24.80 3.70 5.71
N ARG A 357 -25.44 4.77 5.20
CA ARG A 357 -25.31 5.20 3.79
C ARG A 357 -23.90 5.65 3.46
N ALA A 358 -23.15 6.11 4.45
CA ALA A 358 -21.76 6.53 4.30
C ALA A 358 -20.89 5.43 3.69
N THR A 359 -21.03 4.18 4.17
CA THR A 359 -20.29 3.04 3.63
C THR A 359 -20.72 2.72 2.20
N GLN A 360 -22.01 2.75 1.92
CA GLN A 360 -22.55 2.50 0.58
C GLN A 360 -22.00 3.54 -0.41
N LEU A 361 -22.11 4.84 -0.09
CA LEU A 361 -21.63 5.92 -0.93
C LEU A 361 -20.12 5.84 -1.19
N ALA A 362 -19.35 5.47 -0.18
CA ALA A 362 -17.88 5.30 -0.32
C ALA A 362 -17.51 4.15 -1.26
N VAL A 363 -18.25 3.03 -1.19
CA VAL A 363 -18.03 1.89 -2.10
C VAL A 363 -18.47 2.24 -3.51
N GLU A 364 -19.64 2.85 -3.69
CA GLU A 364 -20.15 3.31 -4.98
C GLU A 364 -19.18 4.31 -5.65
N ALA A 365 -18.62 5.25 -4.88
CA ALA A 365 -17.64 6.19 -5.39
C ALA A 365 -16.37 5.50 -5.91
N ALA A 366 -15.90 4.45 -5.22
CA ALA A 366 -14.77 3.64 -5.68
C ALA A 366 -15.11 2.91 -7.00
N GLU A 367 -16.31 2.33 -7.12
CA GLU A 367 -16.76 1.64 -8.33
C GLU A 367 -16.98 2.61 -9.50
N ILE A 368 -17.50 3.81 -9.26
CA ILE A 368 -17.66 4.87 -10.28
C ILE A 368 -16.28 5.27 -10.80
N TYR A 369 -15.30 5.44 -9.91
CA TYR A 369 -13.93 5.73 -10.34
C TYR A 369 -13.35 4.62 -11.24
N GLU A 370 -13.59 3.34 -10.93
CA GLU A 370 -13.10 2.23 -11.77
C GLU A 370 -13.74 2.23 -13.17
N ARG A 371 -14.93 2.79 -13.32
CA ARG A 371 -15.65 2.87 -14.61
C ARG A 371 -15.27 4.10 -15.43
N LEU A 372 -15.11 5.26 -14.78
CA LEU A 372 -14.87 6.54 -15.44
C LEU A 372 -13.40 6.90 -15.57
N GLY A 373 -12.56 6.48 -14.59
CA GLY A 373 -11.16 6.86 -14.52
C GLY A 373 -10.95 8.33 -14.13
N SER A 374 -9.71 8.81 -14.30
CA SER A 374 -9.34 10.21 -14.08
C SER A 374 -9.54 11.04 -15.36
N PRO A 375 -9.99 12.30 -15.28
CA PRO A 375 -10.34 13.02 -14.05
C PRO A 375 -11.80 12.84 -13.58
N GLU A 376 -12.71 12.31 -14.40
CA GLU A 376 -14.16 12.33 -14.15
C GLU A 376 -14.55 11.53 -12.90
N GLY A 377 -13.94 10.35 -12.71
CA GLY A 377 -14.24 9.48 -11.56
C GLY A 377 -13.74 10.03 -10.22
N GLU A 378 -12.79 10.96 -10.23
CA GLU A 378 -12.28 11.61 -9.02
C GLU A 378 -13.35 12.43 -8.31
N LEU A 379 -14.31 12.99 -9.07
CA LEU A 379 -15.43 13.76 -8.52
C LEU A 379 -16.35 12.90 -7.64
N ALA A 380 -16.53 11.61 -7.96
CA ALA A 380 -17.30 10.70 -7.12
C ALA A 380 -16.62 10.47 -5.76
N ILE A 381 -15.28 10.33 -5.75
CA ILE A 381 -14.50 10.22 -4.51
C ILE A 381 -14.61 11.53 -3.70
N ALA A 382 -14.52 12.69 -4.35
CA ALA A 382 -14.68 13.99 -3.70
C ALA A 382 -16.08 14.13 -3.06
N GLN A 383 -17.14 13.74 -3.76
CA GLN A 383 -18.50 13.72 -3.21
C GLN A 383 -18.58 12.85 -1.94
N ALA A 384 -17.99 11.65 -1.97
CA ALA A 384 -17.94 10.78 -0.79
C ALA A 384 -17.18 11.43 0.37
N VAL A 385 -16.03 12.05 0.12
CA VAL A 385 -15.22 12.75 1.14
C VAL A 385 -16.03 13.85 1.83
N VAL A 386 -16.72 14.70 1.05
CA VAL A 386 -17.58 15.76 1.60
C VAL A 386 -18.72 15.18 2.42
N TYR A 387 -19.40 14.15 1.89
CA TYR A 387 -20.48 13.49 2.60
C TYR A 387 -20.01 12.94 3.95
N LEU A 388 -18.88 12.21 3.97
CA LEU A 388 -18.33 11.66 5.19
C LEU A 388 -17.92 12.75 6.19
N ALA A 389 -17.37 13.86 5.71
CA ALA A 389 -17.03 15.00 6.58
C ALA A 389 -18.28 15.61 7.24
N CYS A 390 -19.42 15.67 6.53
CA CYS A 390 -20.67 16.22 7.04
C CYS A 390 -21.53 15.20 7.82
N ALA A 391 -21.30 13.90 7.67
CA ALA A 391 -22.09 12.85 8.31
C ALA A 391 -21.89 12.81 9.84
N PRO A 392 -22.91 12.34 10.61
CA PRO A 392 -22.75 12.14 12.04
C PRO A 392 -21.67 11.09 12.33
N LYS A 393 -20.82 11.37 13.33
CA LYS A 393 -19.64 10.56 13.65
C LYS A 393 -19.95 9.50 14.70
N SER A 394 -19.49 8.26 14.45
CA SER A 394 -19.47 7.18 15.44
C SER A 394 -18.32 6.22 15.20
N ASN A 395 -17.59 5.93 16.25
CA ASN A 395 -16.59 4.86 16.28
C ASN A 395 -17.00 3.70 17.24
N ALA A 396 -18.28 3.63 17.59
CA ALA A 396 -18.79 2.67 18.57
C ALA A 396 -18.51 1.21 18.17
N VAL A 397 -18.73 0.87 16.89
CA VAL A 397 -18.44 -0.48 16.36
C VAL A 397 -16.94 -0.76 16.35
N TYR A 398 -16.11 0.20 15.95
CA TYR A 398 -14.66 0.08 15.95
C TYR A 398 -14.11 -0.19 17.35
N ASN A 399 -14.56 0.58 18.33
CA ASN A 399 -14.18 0.40 19.75
C ASN A 399 -14.64 -0.94 20.29
N ALA A 400 -15.89 -1.34 20.04
CA ALA A 400 -16.44 -2.63 20.45
C ALA A 400 -15.64 -3.79 19.87
N TYR A 401 -15.37 -3.77 18.56
CA TYR A 401 -14.59 -4.80 17.88
C TYR A 401 -13.18 -4.94 18.44
N ASN A 402 -12.47 -3.83 18.64
CA ASN A 402 -11.12 -3.86 19.20
C ASN A 402 -11.10 -4.35 20.66
N ALA A 403 -12.08 -3.93 21.47
CA ALA A 403 -12.21 -4.40 22.85
C ALA A 403 -12.48 -5.92 22.94
N VAL A 404 -13.38 -6.44 22.09
CA VAL A 404 -13.62 -7.90 21.99
C VAL A 404 -12.38 -8.64 21.53
N ARG A 405 -11.68 -8.15 20.51
CA ARG A 405 -10.42 -8.76 20.02
C ARG A 405 -9.35 -8.81 21.10
N ALA A 406 -9.17 -7.72 21.83
CA ALA A 406 -8.20 -7.66 22.93
C ALA A 406 -8.57 -8.64 24.05
N PHE A 407 -9.84 -8.68 24.44
CA PHE A 407 -10.35 -9.62 25.42
C PHE A 407 -10.11 -11.09 25.01
N VAL A 408 -10.49 -11.48 23.79
CA VAL A 408 -10.36 -12.85 23.29
C VAL A 408 -8.90 -13.32 23.23
N LYS A 409 -7.94 -12.41 22.97
CA LYS A 409 -6.50 -12.75 22.96
C LYS A 409 -5.98 -13.19 24.32
N THR A 410 -6.54 -12.69 25.41
CA THR A 410 -6.07 -12.94 26.78
C THR A 410 -7.00 -13.86 27.57
N ALA A 411 -8.26 -13.97 27.17
CA ALA A 411 -9.25 -14.80 27.83
C ALA A 411 -9.05 -16.29 27.49
N ARG A 412 -9.28 -17.16 28.49
CA ARG A 412 -9.36 -18.60 28.23
C ARG A 412 -10.53 -18.94 27.30
N THR A 413 -10.36 -19.95 26.46
CA THR A 413 -11.45 -20.50 25.64
C THR A 413 -12.58 -21.03 26.50
N ARG A 414 -13.81 -20.66 26.16
CA ARG A 414 -15.03 -21.13 26.83
C ARG A 414 -15.86 -21.96 25.84
N PRO A 415 -16.50 -23.05 26.27
CA PRO A 415 -17.37 -23.83 25.41
C PRO A 415 -18.61 -23.01 25.01
N VAL A 416 -19.11 -23.28 23.80
CA VAL A 416 -20.41 -22.77 23.39
C VAL A 416 -21.51 -23.42 24.27
N PRO A 417 -22.44 -22.66 24.81
CA PRO A 417 -23.57 -23.22 25.60
C PRO A 417 -24.32 -24.30 24.80
N MET A 418 -24.72 -25.39 25.48
CA MET A 418 -25.31 -26.58 24.83
C MET A 418 -26.55 -26.26 23.99
N TYR A 419 -27.43 -25.39 24.49
CA TYR A 419 -28.64 -24.94 23.81
C TYR A 419 -28.37 -24.13 22.54
N LEU A 420 -27.20 -23.50 22.39
CA LEU A 420 -26.81 -22.77 21.17
C LEU A 420 -26.15 -23.67 20.11
N ARG A 421 -25.83 -24.92 20.46
CA ARG A 421 -25.22 -25.86 19.52
C ARG A 421 -26.26 -26.50 18.63
N ASN A 422 -25.98 -26.63 17.34
CA ASN A 422 -26.86 -27.35 16.42
C ASN A 422 -26.83 -28.86 16.73
N ALA A 423 -27.98 -29.54 16.58
CA ALA A 423 -28.14 -30.98 16.79
C ALA A 423 -28.60 -31.70 15.50
N PRO A 424 -27.77 -31.77 14.43
CA PRO A 424 -28.14 -32.38 13.15
C PRO A 424 -28.28 -33.90 13.23
N THR A 425 -27.66 -34.57 14.22
CA THR A 425 -27.70 -36.03 14.36
C THR A 425 -28.51 -36.41 15.59
N LYS A 426 -29.03 -37.69 15.58
CA LYS A 426 -29.75 -38.28 16.72
C LYS A 426 -28.89 -38.29 17.98
N LEU A 427 -27.63 -38.69 17.86
CA LEU A 427 -26.67 -38.69 18.96
C LEU A 427 -26.47 -37.32 19.60
N MET A 428 -26.39 -36.24 18.79
CA MET A 428 -26.27 -34.88 19.32
C MET A 428 -27.51 -34.46 20.13
N LYS A 429 -28.70 -34.84 19.65
CA LYS A 429 -29.93 -34.61 20.40
C LYS A 429 -29.94 -35.36 21.74
N GLU A 430 -29.52 -36.63 21.73
CA GLU A 430 -29.39 -37.44 22.94
C GLU A 430 -28.37 -36.90 23.94
N LEU A 431 -27.34 -36.18 23.42
CA LEU A 431 -26.35 -35.46 24.24
C LEU A 431 -26.82 -34.07 24.72
N GLY A 432 -28.09 -33.70 24.50
CA GLY A 432 -28.69 -32.45 24.98
C GLY A 432 -28.33 -31.21 24.14
N TYR A 433 -27.81 -31.38 22.89
CA TYR A 433 -27.55 -30.24 22.01
C TYR A 433 -28.90 -29.65 21.56
N HIS A 434 -28.96 -28.30 21.50
CA HIS A 434 -30.16 -27.53 21.13
C HIS A 434 -31.33 -27.65 22.12
N GLU A 435 -31.16 -28.35 23.23
CA GLU A 435 -32.21 -28.53 24.21
C GLU A 435 -32.56 -27.20 24.89
N GLY A 436 -33.87 -26.87 24.85
CA GLY A 436 -34.39 -25.65 25.44
C GLY A 436 -34.00 -24.37 24.66
N TYR A 437 -33.53 -24.47 23.42
CA TYR A 437 -33.34 -23.28 22.58
C TYR A 437 -34.69 -22.68 22.22
N ARG A 438 -34.81 -21.35 22.39
CA ARG A 438 -36.02 -20.58 22.03
C ARG A 438 -35.76 -19.85 20.72
N TYR A 439 -36.51 -20.23 19.69
CA TYR A 439 -36.37 -19.59 18.37
C TYR A 439 -37.02 -18.21 18.39
N ALA A 440 -36.25 -17.16 18.23
CA ALA A 440 -36.71 -15.78 18.43
C ALA A 440 -37.89 -15.39 17.53
N HIS A 441 -38.01 -15.96 16.34
CA HIS A 441 -39.12 -15.66 15.42
C HIS A 441 -40.48 -16.22 15.89
N ASP A 442 -40.47 -17.22 16.77
CA ASP A 442 -41.71 -17.78 17.37
C ASP A 442 -42.14 -17.01 18.63
N GLU A 443 -41.32 -16.07 19.07
CA GLU A 443 -41.57 -15.30 20.27
C GLU A 443 -42.21 -13.93 19.95
N PRO A 444 -42.98 -13.34 20.91
CA PRO A 444 -43.56 -12.02 20.71
C PRO A 444 -42.53 -10.95 20.32
N GLY A 445 -42.80 -10.27 19.19
CA GLY A 445 -41.90 -9.25 18.68
C GLY A 445 -40.58 -9.81 18.12
N ALA A 446 -40.54 -11.11 17.79
CA ALA A 446 -39.35 -11.83 17.33
C ALA A 446 -38.16 -11.66 18.32
N PHE A 447 -38.42 -11.69 19.61
CA PHE A 447 -37.42 -11.50 20.64
C PHE A 447 -37.60 -12.48 21.81
N ALA A 448 -36.67 -13.39 22.01
CA ALA A 448 -36.66 -14.37 23.10
C ALA A 448 -36.19 -13.69 24.40
N ALA A 449 -37.11 -12.98 25.08
CA ALA A 449 -36.80 -12.22 26.27
C ALA A 449 -36.26 -13.12 27.41
N GLY A 450 -35.20 -12.67 28.06
CA GLY A 450 -34.52 -13.39 29.13
C GLY A 450 -33.53 -14.46 28.67
N GLU A 451 -33.31 -14.64 27.38
CA GLU A 451 -32.32 -15.60 26.86
C GLU A 451 -30.89 -15.06 27.04
N ILE A 452 -29.92 -15.97 27.16
CA ILE A 452 -28.50 -15.66 27.36
C ILE A 452 -27.72 -16.26 26.16
N TYR A 453 -26.99 -15.43 25.41
CA TYR A 453 -26.21 -15.85 24.27
C TYR A 453 -24.69 -15.87 24.52
N MET A 454 -24.26 -15.36 25.69
CA MET A 454 -22.88 -15.41 26.13
C MET A 454 -22.53 -16.73 26.80
N PRO A 455 -21.29 -17.20 26.70
CA PRO A 455 -20.83 -18.34 27.47
C PRO A 455 -20.79 -18.03 28.95
N GLU A 456 -20.78 -19.09 29.76
CA GLU A 456 -20.76 -18.99 31.22
C GLU A 456 -19.63 -18.09 31.73
N GLY A 457 -19.97 -17.17 32.63
CA GLY A 457 -19.07 -16.20 33.24
C GLY A 457 -18.82 -14.94 32.36
N LEU A 458 -19.51 -14.81 31.23
CA LEU A 458 -19.50 -13.59 30.43
C LEU A 458 -20.89 -12.94 30.31
N GLU A 459 -21.87 -13.47 31.02
CA GLU A 459 -23.23 -12.99 30.97
C GLU A 459 -23.30 -11.51 31.44
N GLY A 460 -23.89 -10.68 30.59
CA GLY A 460 -24.04 -9.25 30.88
C GLY A 460 -22.85 -8.38 30.45
N MET A 461 -21.77 -8.96 29.88
CA MET A 461 -20.74 -8.15 29.27
C MET A 461 -21.27 -7.42 28.03
N LYS A 462 -20.99 -6.12 27.96
CA LYS A 462 -21.42 -5.25 26.88
C LYS A 462 -20.20 -4.51 26.32
N TRP A 463 -19.91 -4.72 25.06
CA TRP A 463 -18.84 -3.99 24.35
C TRP A 463 -19.38 -2.90 23.43
N TYR A 464 -20.48 -3.19 22.69
CA TYR A 464 -21.10 -2.20 21.83
C TYR A 464 -21.92 -1.21 22.65
N LYS A 465 -21.56 0.05 22.55
CA LYS A 465 -22.21 1.17 23.23
C LYS A 465 -22.56 2.21 22.17
N PRO A 466 -23.80 2.27 21.70
CA PRO A 466 -24.25 3.28 20.74
C PRO A 466 -24.00 4.69 21.23
N VAL A 467 -23.67 5.59 20.31
CA VAL A 467 -23.55 7.04 20.61
C VAL A 467 -24.89 7.74 20.35
N ASP A 468 -25.03 8.93 20.90
CA ASP A 468 -26.23 9.79 20.78
C ASP A 468 -26.25 10.59 19.45
N ARG A 469 -25.89 9.94 18.34
CA ARG A 469 -25.78 10.56 17.01
C ARG A 469 -26.36 9.68 15.90
N GLY A 470 -27.04 10.32 14.96
CA GLY A 470 -27.60 9.67 13.78
C GLY A 470 -28.53 8.51 14.10
N LEU A 471 -28.42 7.39 13.36
CA LEU A 471 -29.24 6.20 13.57
C LEU A 471 -28.97 5.51 14.92
N GLU A 472 -27.80 5.71 15.52
CA GLU A 472 -27.45 5.04 16.78
C GLU A 472 -28.31 5.50 17.97
N ILE A 473 -28.96 6.68 17.91
CA ILE A 473 -29.98 7.10 18.87
C ILE A 473 -31.13 6.05 18.92
N LYS A 474 -31.66 5.71 17.74
CA LYS A 474 -32.76 4.72 17.64
C LYS A 474 -32.30 3.30 18.02
N ILE A 475 -31.04 2.98 17.72
CA ILE A 475 -30.44 1.70 18.13
C ILE A 475 -30.32 1.64 19.67
N ALA A 476 -29.90 2.72 20.31
CA ALA A 476 -29.80 2.81 21.78
C ALA A 476 -31.17 2.64 22.44
N GLU A 477 -32.22 3.34 21.96
CA GLU A 477 -33.60 3.21 22.42
C GLU A 477 -34.10 1.77 22.26
N LYS A 478 -33.88 1.14 21.12
CA LYS A 478 -34.24 -0.27 20.91
C LYS A 478 -33.52 -1.19 21.87
N LEU A 479 -32.23 -1.04 22.08
CA LEU A 479 -31.44 -1.88 22.98
C LEU A 479 -31.89 -1.70 24.44
N ALA A 480 -32.21 -0.48 24.88
CA ALA A 480 -32.74 -0.21 26.21
C ALA A 480 -34.11 -0.90 26.43
N ARG A 481 -35.01 -0.83 25.42
CA ARG A 481 -36.30 -1.53 25.47
C ARG A 481 -36.11 -3.05 25.57
N LEU A 482 -35.21 -3.64 24.78
CA LEU A 482 -34.95 -5.08 24.82
C LEU A 482 -34.36 -5.51 26.17
N GLU A 483 -33.55 -4.67 26.81
CA GLU A 483 -33.01 -4.94 28.15
C GLU A 483 -34.11 -4.94 29.20
N SER A 484 -35.05 -3.98 29.15
CA SER A 484 -36.24 -3.99 30.05
C SER A 484 -37.05 -5.28 29.90
N LEU A 485 -37.29 -5.74 28.66
CA LEU A 485 -37.99 -7.01 28.40
C LEU A 485 -37.24 -8.22 28.99
N ASN A 486 -35.89 -8.21 28.86
CA ASN A 486 -35.05 -9.24 29.47
C ASN A 486 -35.18 -9.26 31.00
N GLU A 487 -35.19 -8.08 31.65
CA GLU A 487 -35.33 -7.97 33.11
C GLU A 487 -36.71 -8.45 33.58
N GLU A 488 -37.77 -8.04 32.87
CA GLU A 488 -39.14 -8.49 33.16
C GLU A 488 -39.28 -10.01 33.04
N ALA A 489 -38.72 -10.59 31.97
CA ALA A 489 -38.74 -12.04 31.76
C ALA A 489 -37.96 -12.79 32.88
N ARG A 490 -36.83 -12.26 33.33
CA ARG A 490 -36.04 -12.83 34.43
C ARG A 490 -36.81 -12.73 35.77
N LYS A 491 -37.45 -11.58 36.06
CA LYS A 491 -38.28 -11.40 37.23
C LYS A 491 -39.50 -12.35 37.27
N ALA A 492 -40.07 -12.60 36.08
CA ALA A 492 -41.20 -13.55 35.92
C ALA A 492 -40.76 -15.03 35.86
N GLY A 493 -39.48 -15.34 36.06
CA GLY A 493 -38.94 -16.71 36.02
C GLY A 493 -38.95 -17.37 34.63
N ARG A 494 -39.19 -16.59 33.58
CA ARG A 494 -39.25 -17.08 32.17
C ARG A 494 -37.91 -17.05 31.45
N GLY A 495 -36.87 -16.48 32.06
CA GLY A 495 -35.53 -16.37 31.49
C GLY A 495 -34.57 -17.43 32.01
N ARG A 496 -33.46 -17.65 31.31
CA ARG A 496 -32.35 -18.49 31.81
C ARG A 496 -31.67 -17.83 33.00
N ARG A 497 -31.40 -18.63 34.05
CA ARG A 497 -30.64 -18.15 35.19
C ARG A 497 -29.15 -18.15 34.89
N ARG A 498 -28.42 -17.13 35.39
CA ARG A 498 -26.96 -17.08 35.31
C ARG A 498 -26.37 -18.33 36.00
N GLY A 499 -25.47 -19.04 35.34
CA GLY A 499 -24.83 -20.25 35.88
C GLY A 499 -25.59 -21.58 35.65
N GLN A 500 -26.70 -21.61 34.89
CA GLN A 500 -27.39 -22.88 34.50
C GLN A 500 -26.91 -23.36 33.11
N GLY A 501 -25.62 -23.38 32.88
CA GLY A 501 -24.97 -23.94 31.69
C GLY A 501 -24.34 -25.29 31.99
N ARG A 502 -25.14 -26.28 32.49
CA ARG A 502 -24.74 -27.70 32.52
C ARG A 502 -25.49 -28.47 31.46
#